data_1c6dbf0ccecb3caf20ff926d2305d514
#
_entry.id   1c6dbf0ccecb3caf20ff926d2305d514
#
_cell.length_a   1.000
_cell.length_b   1.000
_cell.length_c   1.000
_cell.angle_alpha   90.00
_cell.angle_beta   90.00
_cell.angle_gamma   90.00
#
_symmetry.space_group_name_H-M   'P 1'
#
loop_
_entity.id
_entity.type
_entity.pdbx_description
1 polymer ?
#
loop_
_entity_poly.entity_id
_entity_poly.type
_entity_poly.pdbx_seq_one_letter_code
_entity_poly.pdbx_strand_id
1 'polypeptide(L)'
;MAGMALAGRAGGGLGERSAWQSLALALLPMQVCAVGTFVVLLRRERAGRPWGALLGWRAPAGLTTRQLLCRLGLEWLTLLAVTLLISQAVMWGARALGVELEAQHVVRLLQASGSPSLVALATLSATVLAPLSEELLFRRGLHGVLAWRLPARLATPLTALCFALLHGQLHTVPTLVAIGLALQWVCQREGLRQAILLHATYNASQLLLLALTVLAEP
;
A
#
# COMPACT_ATOMS: atom_id res chain seq x y z
N MET A 1 -39.35 10.84 -34.91
CA MET A 1 -39.71 9.62 -34.20
C MET A 1 -38.67 8.57 -34.48
N ALA A 2 -37.72 8.39 -33.58
CA ALA A 2 -36.85 7.22 -33.57
C ALA A 2 -36.50 7.02 -32.09
N GLY A 3 -37.07 5.97 -31.49
CA GLY A 3 -36.87 5.57 -30.13
C GLY A 3 -35.43 5.06 -29.94
N MET A 4 -34.67 5.76 -29.13
CA MET A 4 -33.41 5.27 -28.60
C MET A 4 -33.72 4.32 -27.46
N ALA A 5 -33.69 3.00 -27.80
CA ALA A 5 -33.79 1.94 -26.85
C ALA A 5 -32.61 2.07 -25.86
N LEU A 6 -32.91 2.28 -24.59
CA LEU A 6 -32.03 2.12 -23.46
C LEU A 6 -31.51 0.69 -23.47
N ALA A 7 -30.30 0.49 -23.98
CA ALA A 7 -29.57 -0.76 -23.85
C ALA A 7 -29.42 -1.04 -22.34
N GLY A 8 -30.07 -2.10 -21.90
CA GLY A 8 -30.11 -2.52 -20.52
C GLY A 8 -28.70 -2.64 -19.93
N ARG A 9 -28.53 -2.09 -18.75
CA ARG A 9 -27.46 -2.40 -17.83
C ARG A 9 -27.46 -3.92 -17.58
N ALA A 10 -26.71 -4.66 -18.39
CA ALA A 10 -26.23 -5.95 -17.98
C ALA A 10 -25.16 -5.71 -16.89
N GLY A 11 -25.62 -5.31 -15.72
CA GLY A 11 -24.84 -5.30 -14.51
C GLY A 11 -24.56 -6.74 -14.11
N GLY A 12 -23.51 -7.35 -14.64
CA GLY A 12 -22.89 -8.51 -14.06
C GLY A 12 -22.25 -8.11 -12.74
N GLY A 13 -23.08 -7.76 -11.73
CA GLY A 13 -22.62 -7.62 -10.35
C GLY A 13 -22.05 -8.97 -9.96
N LEU A 14 -20.76 -9.00 -9.70
CA LEU A 14 -20.15 -10.14 -9.01
C LEU A 14 -21.01 -10.41 -7.79
N GLY A 15 -21.62 -11.60 -7.71
CA GLY A 15 -22.42 -11.95 -6.55
C GLY A 15 -21.58 -11.73 -5.29
N GLU A 16 -22.19 -11.37 -4.18
CA GLU A 16 -21.49 -11.02 -2.93
C GLU A 16 -20.42 -12.05 -2.56
N ARG A 17 -20.70 -13.35 -2.78
CA ARG A 17 -19.71 -14.43 -2.59
C ARG A 17 -18.47 -14.30 -3.47
N SER A 18 -18.61 -13.90 -4.74
CA SER A 18 -17.46 -13.73 -5.63
C SER A 18 -16.62 -12.50 -5.28
N ALA A 19 -17.24 -11.44 -4.74
CA ALA A 19 -16.55 -10.27 -4.22
C ALA A 19 -15.72 -10.61 -2.97
N TRP A 20 -16.27 -11.38 -2.03
CA TRP A 20 -15.55 -11.88 -0.86
C TRP A 20 -14.39 -12.80 -1.24
N GLN A 21 -14.59 -13.71 -2.19
CA GLN A 21 -13.53 -14.58 -2.70
C GLN A 21 -12.41 -13.78 -3.35
N SER A 22 -12.75 -12.80 -4.18
CA SER A 22 -11.76 -11.92 -4.85
C SER A 22 -10.96 -11.11 -3.83
N LEU A 23 -11.61 -10.57 -2.79
CA LEU A 23 -10.94 -9.86 -1.72
C LEU A 23 -10.02 -10.79 -0.92
N ALA A 24 -10.48 -11.99 -0.58
CA ALA A 24 -9.66 -12.98 0.12
C ALA A 24 -8.43 -13.39 -0.70
N LEU A 25 -8.59 -13.67 -1.99
CA LEU A 25 -7.48 -14.00 -2.89
C LEU A 25 -6.48 -12.85 -3.03
N ALA A 26 -6.94 -11.61 -2.99
CA ALA A 26 -6.06 -10.45 -3.04
C ALA A 26 -5.27 -10.24 -1.73
N LEU A 27 -5.87 -10.52 -0.57
CA LEU A 27 -5.28 -10.23 0.73
C LEU A 27 -4.49 -11.39 1.34
N LEU A 28 -5.01 -12.63 1.25
CA LEU A 28 -4.45 -13.80 1.97
C LEU A 28 -2.98 -14.08 1.65
N PRO A 29 -2.49 -14.06 0.39
CA PRO A 29 -1.10 -14.36 0.10
C PRO A 29 -0.12 -13.45 0.84
N MET A 30 -0.42 -12.16 0.88
CA MET A 30 0.41 -11.17 1.57
C MET A 30 0.42 -11.39 3.07
N GLN A 31 -0.73 -11.69 3.68
CA GLN A 31 -0.84 -11.97 5.11
C GLN A 31 -0.07 -13.24 5.49
N VAL A 32 -0.18 -14.30 4.69
CA VAL A 32 0.57 -15.55 4.90
C VAL A 32 2.08 -15.30 4.82
N CYS A 33 2.55 -14.55 3.81
CA CYS A 33 3.95 -14.19 3.68
C CYS A 33 4.46 -13.34 4.87
N ALA A 34 3.64 -12.38 5.35
CA ALA A 34 3.98 -11.56 6.50
C ALA A 34 4.09 -12.40 7.78
N VAL A 35 3.13 -13.30 8.02
CA VAL A 35 3.18 -14.24 9.16
C VAL A 35 4.39 -15.16 9.04
N GLY A 36 4.67 -15.70 7.85
CA GLY A 36 5.87 -16.49 7.59
C GLY A 36 7.16 -15.74 7.91
N THR A 37 7.27 -14.50 7.44
CA THR A 37 8.40 -13.61 7.76
C THR A 37 8.54 -13.42 9.28
N PHE A 38 7.43 -13.13 9.95
CA PHE A 38 7.41 -12.96 11.40
C PHE A 38 7.89 -14.22 12.13
N VAL A 39 7.39 -15.40 11.75
CA VAL A 39 7.82 -16.69 12.32
C VAL A 39 9.31 -16.94 12.09
N VAL A 40 9.83 -16.63 10.91
CA VAL A 40 11.27 -16.77 10.60
C VAL A 40 12.11 -15.85 11.47
N LEU A 41 11.67 -14.57 11.63
CA LEU A 41 12.33 -13.62 12.50
C LEU A 41 12.34 -14.12 13.95
N LEU A 42 11.21 -14.65 14.43
CA LEU A 42 11.10 -15.26 15.76
C LEU A 42 12.09 -16.43 15.97
N ARG A 43 12.19 -17.32 15.01
CA ARG A 43 13.09 -18.48 15.09
C ARG A 43 14.57 -18.10 15.09
N ARG A 44 14.93 -17.07 14.33
CA ARG A 44 16.33 -16.58 14.26
C ARG A 44 16.78 -15.91 15.54
N GLU A 45 15.87 -15.39 16.35
CA GLU A 45 16.20 -14.56 17.52
C GLU A 45 15.88 -15.20 18.87
N ARG A 46 15.90 -16.52 18.96
CA ARG A 46 15.85 -17.25 20.25
C ARG A 46 16.92 -16.79 21.29
N ALA A 47 17.74 -15.80 20.96
CA ALA A 47 18.85 -15.29 21.75
C ALA A 47 18.46 -14.15 22.71
N GLY A 48 17.21 -14.08 23.22
CA GLY A 48 16.86 -13.20 24.36
C GLY A 48 16.72 -11.71 24.06
N ARG A 49 16.64 -11.29 22.78
CA ARG A 49 16.41 -9.90 22.43
C ARG A 49 14.93 -9.51 22.62
N PRO A 50 14.62 -8.33 23.18
CA PRO A 50 13.24 -7.89 23.31
C PRO A 50 12.60 -7.67 21.94
N TRP A 51 11.32 -8.03 21.80
CA TRP A 51 10.51 -7.94 20.58
C TRP A 51 10.62 -6.58 19.85
N GLY A 52 10.70 -5.49 20.61
CA GLY A 52 10.87 -4.16 20.04
C GLY A 52 12.17 -3.97 19.27
N ALA A 53 13.25 -4.65 19.69
CA ALA A 53 14.52 -4.63 18.97
C ALA A 53 14.47 -5.52 17.71
N LEU A 54 13.73 -6.64 17.77
CA LEU A 54 13.48 -7.57 16.66
C LEU A 54 12.75 -6.93 15.50
N LEU A 55 11.64 -6.32 15.83
CA LEU A 55 10.78 -5.64 14.86
C LEU A 55 11.34 -4.28 14.43
N GLY A 56 12.47 -3.81 15.06
CA GLY A 56 12.92 -2.43 14.86
C GLY A 56 11.86 -1.43 15.31
N TRP A 57 11.07 -1.82 16.30
CA TRP A 57 10.03 -1.00 16.91
C TRP A 57 10.66 0.04 17.84
N ARG A 58 11.59 0.81 17.29
CA ARG A 58 12.25 1.88 18.04
C ARG A 58 11.46 3.16 17.83
N ALA A 59 11.08 3.81 18.92
CA ALA A 59 10.82 5.23 18.84
C ALA A 59 12.17 5.92 18.62
N PRO A 60 12.27 6.91 17.72
CA PRO A 60 13.47 7.73 17.59
C PRO A 60 13.83 8.29 18.96
N ALA A 61 15.07 8.03 19.43
CA ALA A 61 15.50 8.47 20.73
C ALA A 61 15.49 10.02 20.82
N GLY A 62 14.96 10.56 21.92
CA GLY A 62 14.98 11.98 22.21
C GLY A 62 13.91 12.84 21.57
N LEU A 63 12.93 12.26 20.83
CA LEU A 63 11.82 13.01 20.25
C LEU A 63 10.56 12.93 21.13
N THR A 64 9.90 14.06 21.31
CA THR A 64 8.58 14.12 21.93
C THR A 64 7.51 13.60 20.97
N THR A 65 6.36 13.16 21.49
CA THR A 65 5.20 12.74 20.67
C THR A 65 4.79 13.81 19.67
N ARG A 66 4.80 15.09 20.06
CA ARG A 66 4.49 16.21 19.16
C ARG A 66 5.46 16.28 17.99
N GLN A 67 6.75 16.15 18.25
CA GLN A 67 7.79 16.16 17.20
C GLN A 67 7.63 14.97 16.22
N LEU A 68 7.30 13.78 16.76
CA LEU A 68 7.00 12.61 15.92
C LEU A 68 5.78 12.82 15.03
N LEU A 69 4.70 13.40 15.56
CA LEU A 69 3.51 13.70 14.78
C LEU A 69 3.76 14.78 13.72
N CYS A 70 4.53 15.83 14.05
CA CYS A 70 4.91 16.85 13.07
C CYS A 70 5.76 16.27 11.94
N ARG A 71 6.70 15.38 12.25
CA ARG A 71 7.51 14.67 11.24
C ARG A 71 6.66 13.79 10.35
N LEU A 72 5.80 12.95 10.95
CA LEU A 72 4.87 12.11 10.21
C LEU A 72 4.01 12.92 9.25
N GLY A 73 3.48 14.07 9.71
CA GLY A 73 2.70 14.97 8.87
C GLY A 73 3.50 15.54 7.70
N LEU A 74 4.75 15.95 7.94
CA LEU A 74 5.63 16.47 6.89
C LEU A 74 6.03 15.38 5.89
N GLU A 75 6.37 14.18 6.36
CA GLU A 75 6.69 13.02 5.51
C GLU A 75 5.49 12.63 4.65
N TRP A 76 4.31 12.60 5.25
CA TRP A 76 3.06 12.31 4.57
C TRP A 76 2.74 13.35 3.48
N LEU A 77 2.83 14.67 3.79
CA LEU A 77 2.62 15.74 2.80
C LEU A 77 3.62 15.66 1.65
N THR A 78 4.90 15.40 1.97
CA THR A 78 5.95 15.23 0.96
C THR A 78 5.65 14.03 0.07
N LEU A 79 5.26 12.89 0.66
CA LEU A 79 4.93 11.68 -0.08
C LEU A 79 3.72 11.91 -0.99
N LEU A 80 2.66 12.57 -0.49
CA LEU A 80 1.50 12.95 -1.30
C LEU A 80 1.89 13.83 -2.49
N ALA A 81 2.67 14.87 -2.27
CA ALA A 81 3.09 15.78 -3.33
C ALA A 81 3.90 15.04 -4.41
N VAL A 82 4.88 14.24 -4.00
CA VAL A 82 5.72 13.46 -4.93
C VAL A 82 4.89 12.45 -5.72
N THR A 83 4.03 11.71 -5.05
CA THR A 83 3.20 10.69 -5.73
C THR A 83 2.15 11.30 -6.65
N LEU A 84 1.58 12.45 -6.31
CA LEU A 84 0.70 13.20 -7.20
C LEU A 84 1.43 13.64 -8.46
N LEU A 85 2.62 14.23 -8.34
CA LEU A 85 3.42 14.66 -9.50
C LEU A 85 3.76 13.48 -10.41
N ILE A 86 4.21 12.35 -9.84
CA ILE A 86 4.52 11.15 -10.62
C ILE A 86 3.26 10.61 -11.30
N SER A 87 2.14 10.51 -10.58
CA SER A 87 0.89 10.01 -11.14
C SER A 87 0.37 10.91 -12.27
N GLN A 88 0.47 12.24 -12.15
CA GLN A 88 0.13 13.17 -13.22
C GLN A 88 1.03 13.00 -14.45
N ALA A 89 2.34 12.83 -14.23
CA ALA A 89 3.28 12.58 -15.34
C ALA A 89 2.95 11.26 -16.07
N VAL A 90 2.64 10.19 -15.33
CA VAL A 90 2.21 8.91 -15.91
C VAL A 90 0.90 9.06 -16.69
N MET A 91 -0.08 9.77 -16.14
CA MET A 91 -1.36 10.02 -16.82
C MET A 91 -1.20 10.83 -18.11
N TRP A 92 -0.36 11.86 -18.09
CA TRP A 92 -0.07 12.65 -19.29
C TRP A 92 0.65 11.81 -20.36
N GLY A 93 1.65 11.01 -19.94
CA GLY A 93 2.34 10.10 -20.84
C GLY A 93 1.39 9.07 -21.48
N ALA A 94 0.52 8.46 -20.68
CA ALA A 94 -0.48 7.51 -21.18
C ALA A 94 -1.44 8.15 -22.20
N ARG A 95 -1.96 9.35 -21.89
CA ARG A 95 -2.83 10.11 -22.80
C ARG A 95 -2.13 10.45 -24.12
N ALA A 96 -0.86 10.88 -24.04
CA ALA A 96 -0.07 11.20 -25.23
C ALA A 96 0.18 9.98 -26.14
N LEU A 97 0.21 8.78 -25.55
CA LEU A 97 0.38 7.50 -26.24
C LEU A 97 -0.94 6.83 -26.63
N GLY A 98 -2.10 7.43 -26.28
CA GLY A 98 -3.42 6.84 -26.52
C GLY A 98 -3.70 5.59 -25.68
N VAL A 99 -3.04 5.44 -24.52
CA VAL A 99 -3.20 4.28 -23.64
C VAL A 99 -4.25 4.59 -22.57
N GLU A 100 -5.28 3.77 -22.47
CA GLU A 100 -6.25 3.83 -21.39
C GLU A 100 -5.69 3.15 -20.13
N LEU A 101 -5.74 3.84 -19.00
CA LEU A 101 -5.30 3.31 -17.72
C LEU A 101 -6.48 2.74 -16.94
N GLU A 102 -6.38 1.50 -16.55
CA GLU A 102 -7.41 0.85 -15.74
C GLU A 102 -7.31 1.24 -14.25
N ALA A 103 -8.46 1.43 -13.61
CA ALA A 103 -8.54 1.62 -12.17
C ALA A 103 -8.05 0.38 -11.42
N GLN A 104 -7.49 0.58 -10.23
CA GLN A 104 -7.02 -0.53 -9.39
C GLN A 104 -8.15 -1.50 -9.07
N HIS A 105 -7.80 -2.79 -9.02
CA HIS A 105 -8.77 -3.88 -8.80
C HIS A 105 -9.62 -3.67 -7.52
N VAL A 106 -8.99 -3.23 -6.44
CA VAL A 106 -9.67 -2.92 -5.16
C VAL A 106 -10.68 -1.79 -5.33
N VAL A 107 -10.35 -0.74 -6.09
CA VAL A 107 -11.26 0.39 -6.37
C VAL A 107 -12.50 -0.11 -7.13
N ARG A 108 -12.29 -0.91 -8.16
CA ARG A 108 -13.39 -1.51 -8.93
C ARG A 108 -14.27 -2.42 -8.08
N LEU A 109 -13.68 -3.23 -7.20
CA LEU A 109 -14.42 -4.08 -6.26
C LEU A 109 -15.27 -3.25 -5.30
N LEU A 110 -14.72 -2.17 -4.74
CA LEU A 110 -15.44 -1.29 -3.83
C LEU A 110 -16.63 -0.60 -4.51
N GLN A 111 -16.42 -0.12 -5.74
CA GLN A 111 -17.49 0.52 -6.53
C GLN A 111 -18.59 -0.45 -6.94
N ALA A 112 -18.24 -1.72 -7.22
CA ALA A 112 -19.17 -2.74 -7.70
C ALA A 112 -19.94 -3.47 -6.57
N SER A 113 -19.42 -3.47 -5.34
CA SER A 113 -19.90 -4.39 -4.31
C SER A 113 -21.21 -3.98 -3.65
N GLY A 114 -21.51 -2.70 -3.49
CA GLY A 114 -22.69 -2.21 -2.76
C GLY A 114 -22.85 -2.71 -1.32
N SER A 115 -21.91 -3.54 -0.81
CA SER A 115 -21.95 -4.15 0.52
C SER A 115 -21.15 -3.33 1.53
N PRO A 116 -21.79 -2.72 2.55
CA PRO A 116 -21.09 -1.92 3.57
C PRO A 116 -20.05 -2.74 4.35
N SER A 117 -20.30 -4.01 4.60
CA SER A 117 -19.37 -4.90 5.31
C SER A 117 -18.11 -5.18 4.49
N LEU A 118 -18.24 -5.36 3.18
CA LEU A 118 -17.11 -5.55 2.27
C LEU A 118 -16.26 -4.27 2.19
N VAL A 119 -16.91 -3.10 2.08
CA VAL A 119 -16.23 -1.80 2.08
C VAL A 119 -15.47 -1.59 3.40
N ALA A 120 -16.11 -1.87 4.54
CA ALA A 120 -15.48 -1.75 5.86
C ALA A 120 -14.25 -2.66 5.99
N LEU A 121 -14.36 -3.93 5.56
CA LEU A 121 -13.24 -4.87 5.63
C LEU A 121 -12.11 -4.46 4.67
N ALA A 122 -12.42 -4.06 3.45
CA ALA A 122 -11.42 -3.59 2.49
C ALA A 122 -10.70 -2.33 3.00
N THR A 123 -11.44 -1.40 3.61
CA THR A 123 -10.88 -0.20 4.24
C THR A 123 -9.95 -0.56 5.39
N LEU A 124 -10.38 -1.42 6.32
CA LEU A 124 -9.55 -1.90 7.43
C LEU A 124 -8.30 -2.63 6.91
N SER A 125 -8.48 -3.46 5.89
CA SER A 125 -7.37 -4.18 5.28
C SER A 125 -6.37 -3.24 4.64
N ALA A 126 -6.80 -2.27 3.85
CA ALA A 126 -5.92 -1.34 3.16
C ALA A 126 -5.22 -0.34 4.11
N THR A 127 -5.88 0.05 5.21
CA THR A 127 -5.34 1.06 6.13
C THR A 127 -4.54 0.48 7.29
N VAL A 128 -4.77 -0.77 7.67
CA VAL A 128 -4.13 -1.38 8.85
C VAL A 128 -3.39 -2.66 8.49
N LEU A 129 -4.10 -3.66 7.94
CA LEU A 129 -3.54 -4.99 7.76
C LEU A 129 -2.47 -5.03 6.66
N ALA A 130 -2.72 -4.39 5.52
CA ALA A 130 -1.76 -4.33 4.42
C ALA A 130 -0.49 -3.56 4.82
N PRO A 131 -0.55 -2.32 5.34
CA PRO A 131 0.65 -1.62 5.80
C PRO A 131 1.47 -2.42 6.82
N LEU A 132 0.82 -3.07 7.77
CA LEU A 132 1.51 -3.88 8.77
C LEU A 132 2.23 -5.07 8.11
N SER A 133 1.54 -5.84 7.30
CA SER A 133 2.09 -7.04 6.65
C SER A 133 3.14 -6.70 5.59
N GLU A 134 2.92 -5.66 4.81
CA GLU A 134 3.84 -5.22 3.77
C GLU A 134 5.14 -4.66 4.35
N GLU A 135 5.06 -3.83 5.38
CA GLU A 135 6.27 -3.31 6.01
C GLU A 135 7.07 -4.41 6.70
N LEU A 136 6.42 -5.40 7.33
CA LEU A 136 7.10 -6.58 7.85
C LEU A 136 7.79 -7.38 6.73
N LEU A 137 7.07 -7.66 5.66
CA LEU A 137 7.58 -8.47 4.55
C LEU A 137 8.73 -7.76 3.82
N PHE A 138 8.52 -6.50 3.45
CA PHE A 138 9.50 -5.80 2.61
C PHE A 138 10.67 -5.24 3.41
N ARG A 139 10.44 -4.62 4.59
CA ARG A 139 11.53 -3.96 5.35
C ARG A 139 12.31 -4.94 6.22
N ARG A 140 11.64 -5.92 6.81
CA ARG A 140 12.31 -6.91 7.66
C ARG A 140 12.65 -8.20 6.93
N GLY A 141 11.76 -8.68 6.05
CA GLY A 141 11.98 -9.86 5.24
C GLY A 141 12.91 -9.58 4.07
N LEU A 142 12.37 -9.06 2.98
CA LEU A 142 13.07 -8.94 1.70
C LEU A 142 14.30 -8.02 1.77
N HIS A 143 14.13 -6.79 2.28
CA HIS A 143 15.27 -5.86 2.41
C HIS A 143 16.36 -6.42 3.32
N GLY A 144 15.97 -7.07 4.42
CA GLY A 144 16.93 -7.71 5.32
C GLY A 144 17.77 -8.79 4.63
N VAL A 145 17.14 -9.63 3.78
CA VAL A 145 17.83 -10.65 2.99
C VAL A 145 18.73 -10.02 1.92
N LEU A 146 18.21 -9.04 1.18
CA LEU A 146 18.97 -8.36 0.13
C LEU A 146 20.17 -7.59 0.71
N ALA A 147 19.99 -6.87 1.80
CA ALA A 147 21.05 -6.09 2.46
C ALA A 147 22.16 -6.97 3.06
N TRP A 148 21.90 -8.25 3.29
CA TRP A 148 22.94 -9.21 3.68
C TRP A 148 23.86 -9.59 2.51
N ARG A 149 23.35 -9.54 1.27
CA ARG A 149 24.08 -9.97 0.06
C ARG A 149 24.51 -8.81 -0.81
N LEU A 150 23.83 -7.68 -0.74
CA LEU A 150 24.00 -6.54 -1.63
C LEU A 150 24.26 -5.25 -0.83
N PRO A 151 25.02 -4.32 -1.39
CA PRO A 151 25.17 -2.98 -0.80
C PRO A 151 23.82 -2.26 -0.78
N ALA A 152 23.63 -1.37 0.19
CA ALA A 152 22.37 -0.64 0.41
C ALA A 152 21.86 0.09 -0.84
N ARG A 153 22.78 0.62 -1.67
CA ARG A 153 22.45 1.28 -2.95
C ARG A 153 21.72 0.38 -3.97
N LEU A 154 21.84 -0.94 -3.83
CA LEU A 154 21.13 -1.93 -4.64
C LEU A 154 19.97 -2.57 -3.89
N ALA A 155 20.16 -2.93 -2.63
CA ALA A 155 19.12 -3.57 -1.82
C ALA A 155 17.86 -2.71 -1.70
N THR A 156 18.02 -1.40 -1.46
CA THR A 156 16.90 -0.47 -1.30
C THR A 156 16.05 -0.33 -2.57
N PRO A 157 16.61 0.02 -3.75
CA PRO A 157 15.79 0.15 -4.96
C PRO A 157 15.22 -1.18 -5.44
N LEU A 158 15.92 -2.30 -5.27
CA LEU A 158 15.38 -3.62 -5.60
C LEU A 158 14.19 -3.98 -4.72
N THR A 159 14.25 -3.69 -3.42
CA THR A 159 13.12 -3.87 -2.51
C THR A 159 11.92 -3.03 -2.94
N ALA A 160 12.14 -1.75 -3.29
CA ALA A 160 11.09 -0.85 -3.73
C ALA A 160 10.48 -1.29 -5.07
N LEU A 161 11.30 -1.79 -5.99
CA LEU A 161 10.83 -2.34 -7.26
C LEU A 161 9.99 -3.61 -7.07
N CYS A 162 10.44 -4.55 -6.22
CA CYS A 162 9.66 -5.74 -5.89
C CYS A 162 8.33 -5.37 -5.24
N PHE A 163 8.32 -4.40 -4.32
CA PHE A 163 7.11 -3.86 -3.71
C PHE A 163 6.14 -3.35 -4.79
N ALA A 164 6.62 -2.55 -5.73
CA ALA A 164 5.80 -1.99 -6.79
C ALA A 164 5.25 -3.06 -7.75
N LEU A 165 6.07 -4.00 -8.18
CA LEU A 165 5.68 -5.04 -9.15
C LEU A 165 4.64 -6.01 -8.60
N LEU A 166 4.64 -6.29 -7.28
CA LEU A 166 3.65 -7.15 -6.65
C LEU A 166 2.24 -6.56 -6.62
N HIS A 167 2.07 -5.27 -6.91
CA HIS A 167 0.75 -4.65 -7.07
C HIS A 167 0.08 -4.93 -8.43
N GLY A 168 0.82 -5.52 -9.38
CA GLY A 168 0.27 -6.10 -10.61
C GLY A 168 -0.13 -5.10 -11.70
N GLN A 169 0.12 -3.79 -11.54
CA GLN A 169 -0.25 -2.76 -12.50
C GLN A 169 0.96 -1.94 -12.93
N LEU A 170 1.37 -2.06 -14.19
CA LEU A 170 2.59 -1.42 -14.69
C LEU A 170 2.58 0.10 -14.61
N HIS A 171 1.42 0.74 -14.83
CA HIS A 171 1.32 2.20 -14.78
C HIS A 171 1.48 2.77 -13.36
N THR A 172 1.23 1.97 -12.31
CA THR A 172 1.42 2.40 -10.92
C THR A 172 2.85 2.20 -10.42
N VAL A 173 3.68 1.43 -11.16
CA VAL A 173 5.05 1.10 -10.74
C VAL A 173 5.88 2.32 -10.39
N PRO A 174 5.94 3.41 -11.19
CA PRO A 174 6.74 4.59 -10.82
C PRO A 174 6.33 5.19 -9.48
N THR A 175 5.02 5.33 -9.23
CA THR A 175 4.47 5.85 -7.98
C THR A 175 4.77 4.93 -6.81
N LEU A 176 4.55 3.62 -6.98
CA LEU A 176 4.79 2.61 -5.94
C LEU A 176 6.27 2.43 -5.61
N VAL A 177 7.17 2.59 -6.59
CA VAL A 177 8.62 2.64 -6.34
C VAL A 177 8.97 3.84 -5.46
N ALA A 178 8.42 5.02 -5.75
CA ALA A 178 8.65 6.21 -4.93
C ALA A 178 8.15 6.01 -3.49
N ILE A 179 6.95 5.43 -3.31
CA ILE A 179 6.42 5.04 -1.99
C ILE A 179 7.36 4.04 -1.31
N GLY A 180 7.76 2.99 -2.02
CA GLY A 180 8.66 1.96 -1.50
C GLY A 180 10.00 2.51 -1.02
N LEU A 181 10.59 3.46 -1.75
CA LEU A 181 11.83 4.15 -1.39
C LEU A 181 11.65 5.04 -0.15
N ALA A 182 10.57 5.84 -0.11
CA ALA A 182 10.27 6.71 1.01
C ALA A 182 10.04 5.92 2.31
N LEU A 183 9.24 4.86 2.26
CA LEU A 183 8.99 3.99 3.41
C LEU A 183 10.26 3.27 3.89
N GLN A 184 11.12 2.83 2.96
CA GLN A 184 12.42 2.25 3.33
C GLN A 184 13.33 3.27 4.01
N TRP A 185 13.36 4.51 3.51
CA TRP A 185 14.13 5.59 4.10
C TRP A 185 13.64 5.93 5.51
N VAL A 186 12.32 6.06 5.72
CA VAL A 186 11.72 6.30 7.05
C VAL A 186 12.01 5.13 7.98
N CYS A 187 11.87 3.89 7.50
CA CYS A 187 12.17 2.70 8.30
C CYS A 187 13.62 2.67 8.79
N GLN A 188 14.58 3.08 7.95
CA GLN A 188 16.00 3.12 8.32
C GLN A 188 16.32 4.22 9.34
N ARG A 189 15.65 5.37 9.26
CA ARG A 189 15.91 6.53 10.13
C ARG A 189 15.14 6.48 11.44
N GLU A 190 13.87 6.09 11.37
CA GLU A 190 12.91 6.26 12.48
C GLU A 190 12.34 4.93 12.96
N GLY A 191 12.61 3.84 12.25
CA GLY A 191 12.19 2.50 12.60
C GLY A 191 10.91 2.05 11.88
N LEU A 192 10.64 0.75 12.01
CA LEU A 192 9.52 0.07 11.32
C LEU A 192 8.15 0.67 11.69
N ARG A 193 7.98 1.04 12.96
CA ARG A 193 6.73 1.65 13.45
C ARG A 193 6.36 2.90 12.67
N GLN A 194 7.33 3.79 12.45
CA GLN A 194 7.09 5.05 11.75
C GLN A 194 6.76 4.81 10.27
N ALA A 195 7.45 3.85 9.64
CA ALA A 195 7.12 3.44 8.27
C ALA A 195 5.70 2.89 8.15
N ILE A 196 5.26 2.03 9.11
CA ILE A 196 3.89 1.51 9.14
C ILE A 196 2.87 2.66 9.30
N LEU A 197 3.12 3.61 10.21
CA LEU A 197 2.23 4.74 10.43
C LEU A 197 2.14 5.63 9.18
N LEU A 198 3.27 5.94 8.54
CA LEU A 198 3.29 6.71 7.30
C LEU A 198 2.51 6.00 6.18
N HIS A 199 2.75 4.70 6.01
CA HIS A 199 2.06 3.90 5.00
C HIS A 199 0.54 3.86 5.27
N ALA A 200 0.13 3.57 6.50
CA ALA A 200 -1.27 3.55 6.92
C ALA A 200 -1.97 4.91 6.69
N THR A 201 -1.31 6.02 7.08
CA THR A 201 -1.83 7.37 6.88
C THR A 201 -1.96 7.71 5.39
N TYR A 202 -0.96 7.32 4.58
CA TYR A 202 -1.01 7.51 3.13
C TYR A 202 -2.19 6.74 2.52
N ASN A 203 -2.34 5.44 2.80
CA ASN A 203 -3.44 4.64 2.28
C ASN A 203 -4.81 5.16 2.73
N ALA A 204 -4.94 5.57 4.00
CA ALA A 204 -6.17 6.18 4.51
C ALA A 204 -6.53 7.47 3.75
N SER A 205 -5.55 8.32 3.46
CA SER A 205 -5.79 9.55 2.69
C SER A 205 -6.21 9.27 1.25
N GLN A 206 -5.64 8.24 0.60
CA GLN A 206 -6.06 7.85 -0.76
C GLN A 206 -7.50 7.33 -0.78
N LEU A 207 -7.89 6.50 0.20
CA LEU A 207 -9.27 6.02 0.32
C LEU A 207 -10.26 7.15 0.62
N LEU A 208 -9.88 8.11 1.45
CA LEU A 208 -10.70 9.29 1.73
C LEU A 208 -10.90 10.13 0.46
N LEU A 209 -9.83 10.39 -0.30
CA LEU A 209 -9.93 11.11 -1.57
C LEU A 209 -10.85 10.38 -2.57
N LEU A 210 -10.71 9.06 -2.67
CA LEU A 210 -11.59 8.23 -3.51
C LEU A 210 -13.05 8.35 -3.06
N ALA A 211 -13.32 8.25 -1.75
CA ALA A 211 -14.69 8.38 -1.23
C ALA A 211 -15.29 9.76 -1.54
N LEU A 212 -14.50 10.82 -1.40
CA LEU A 212 -14.94 12.19 -1.71
C LEU A 212 -15.22 12.36 -3.21
N THR A 213 -14.43 11.77 -4.11
CA THR A 213 -14.69 11.85 -5.56
C THR A 213 -15.97 11.10 -5.93
N VAL A 214 -16.21 9.91 -5.36
CA VAL A 214 -17.44 9.13 -5.62
C VAL A 214 -18.69 9.84 -5.09
N LEU A 215 -18.59 10.50 -3.93
CA LEU A 215 -19.73 11.27 -3.37
C LEU A 215 -19.98 12.58 -4.12
N ALA A 216 -19.00 13.11 -4.84
CA ALA A 216 -19.14 14.34 -5.62
C ALA A 216 -19.69 14.11 -7.04
N GLU A 217 -19.76 12.87 -7.50
CA GLU A 217 -20.41 12.52 -8.77
C GLU A 217 -21.94 12.51 -8.58
N PRO A 218 -22.68 13.37 -9.33
CA PRO A 218 -24.13 13.52 -9.21
C PRO A 218 -24.92 12.30 -9.69
#